data_c55992ff97f096c41cb27492b2b1f665
#
_entry.id   c55992ff97f096c41cb27492b2b1f665
#
_cell.length_a   1.000
_cell.length_b   1.000
_cell.length_c   1.000
_cell.angle_alpha   90.00
_cell.angle_beta   90.00
_cell.angle_gamma   90.00
#
_symmetry.space_group_name_H-M   'P 1'
#
loop_
_entity.id
_entity.type
_entity.pdbx_description
1 polymer ?
#
loop_
_entity_poly.entity_id
_entity_poly.type
_entity_poly.pdbx_seq_one_letter_code
_entity_poly.pdbx_strand_id
1 'polypeptide(L)'
;MRTKIYHILNGDALKDQFPKSIKGERIIFRECLVEGPVHALNQEDFYEKRAHFLRSYSMEHEFDFYFDEVVPQLEALRSIPDKAEVNLWFEEDLFCQVNMWYCLAQLSQKKVSVYWVRPPELTAYGFGGRNQQELQVDFWDRKSIDHFEFWSALWQHYKNEDWQQFLHIATQLAEYYPQIVDAVEAQISRLPNGDKLGQPYQMIKDLVTQKPEASFGEIFQAFSRQAPIYGFGDLQVKRIYDSIMN
;
A
#
# COMPACT_ATOMS: atom_id res chain seq x y z
N MET A 1 -20.68 24.72 9.70
CA MET A 1 -20.52 23.33 10.16
C MET A 1 -19.01 23.08 10.32
N ARG A 2 -18.60 22.33 11.32
CA ARG A 2 -17.17 21.98 11.53
C ARG A 2 -16.77 20.95 10.47
N THR A 3 -15.63 21.15 9.80
CA THR A 3 -15.10 20.19 8.81
C THR A 3 -14.88 18.84 9.48
N LYS A 4 -15.42 17.75 8.89
CA LYS A 4 -15.12 16.40 9.34
C LYS A 4 -13.71 16.01 8.89
N ILE A 5 -12.96 15.38 9.78
CA ILE A 5 -11.56 14.94 9.53
C ILE A 5 -11.51 13.43 9.58
N TYR A 6 -10.91 12.84 8.57
CA TYR A 6 -10.68 11.41 8.44
C TYR A 6 -9.20 11.11 8.33
N HIS A 7 -8.76 10.02 8.93
CA HIS A 7 -7.42 9.48 8.82
C HIS A 7 -7.51 8.06 8.26
N ILE A 8 -6.96 7.84 7.07
CA ILE A 8 -6.88 6.50 6.48
C ILE A 8 -5.51 5.96 6.82
N LEU A 9 -5.47 4.93 7.66
CA LEU A 9 -4.26 4.32 8.21
C LEU A 9 -3.97 3.01 7.47
N ASN A 10 -2.76 2.85 6.96
CA ASN A 10 -2.35 1.62 6.28
C ASN A 10 -2.02 0.52 7.29
N GLY A 11 -3.04 -0.23 7.70
CA GLY A 11 -2.95 -1.38 8.59
C GLY A 11 -3.09 -1.09 10.09
N ASP A 12 -3.16 -2.18 10.86
CA ASP A 12 -3.41 -2.15 12.30
C ASP A 12 -2.18 -1.69 13.11
N ALA A 13 -0.96 -1.95 12.64
CA ALA A 13 0.25 -1.53 13.32
C ALA A 13 0.28 0.00 13.55
N LEU A 14 -0.09 0.78 12.53
CA LEU A 14 -0.20 2.23 12.67
C LEU A 14 -1.38 2.64 13.55
N LYS A 15 -2.53 1.94 13.47
CA LYS A 15 -3.70 2.18 14.33
C LYS A 15 -3.32 2.10 15.82
N ASP A 16 -2.55 1.08 16.20
CA ASP A 16 -2.22 0.80 17.60
C ASP A 16 -1.30 1.86 18.21
N GLN A 17 -0.41 2.43 17.40
CA GLN A 17 0.51 3.50 17.84
C GLN A 17 0.01 4.92 17.55
N PHE A 18 -1.17 5.08 16.94
CA PHE A 18 -1.68 6.36 16.48
C PHE A 18 -1.86 7.36 17.62
N PRO A 19 -1.33 8.61 17.51
CA PRO A 19 -1.36 9.58 18.59
C PRO A 19 -2.79 10.00 18.98
N LYS A 20 -3.16 9.89 20.24
CA LYS A 20 -4.48 10.30 20.77
C LYS A 20 -4.74 11.80 20.65
N SER A 21 -3.70 12.61 20.49
CA SER A 21 -3.77 14.05 20.27
C SER A 21 -4.31 14.43 18.89
N ILE A 22 -4.10 13.61 17.87
CA ILE A 22 -4.60 13.81 16.50
C ILE A 22 -6.08 13.40 16.48
N LYS A 23 -6.95 14.38 16.19
CA LYS A 23 -8.41 14.21 16.22
C LYS A 23 -8.95 13.97 14.84
N GLY A 24 -9.93 13.07 14.73
CA GLY A 24 -10.61 12.68 13.50
C GLY A 24 -11.13 11.24 13.58
N GLU A 25 -11.94 10.85 12.62
CA GLU A 25 -12.39 9.48 12.43
C GLU A 25 -11.26 8.68 11.75
N ARG A 26 -11.03 7.44 12.19
CA ARG A 26 -9.98 6.58 11.65
C ARG A 26 -10.61 5.46 10.82
N ILE A 27 -10.12 5.31 9.60
CA ILE A 27 -10.43 4.21 8.69
C ILE A 27 -9.17 3.37 8.56
N ILE A 28 -9.27 2.09 8.87
CA ILE A 28 -8.12 1.19 8.86
C ILE A 28 -8.10 0.43 7.54
N PHE A 29 -7.16 0.74 6.69
CA PHE A 29 -7.02 0.12 5.38
C PHE A 29 -6.22 -1.17 5.51
N ARG A 30 -6.93 -2.31 5.49
CA ARG A 30 -6.37 -3.65 5.71
C ARG A 30 -6.24 -4.45 4.42
N GLU A 31 -5.87 -3.80 3.33
CA GLU A 31 -5.70 -4.45 2.03
C GLU A 31 -4.23 -4.61 1.64
N CYS A 32 -3.99 -5.59 0.77
CA CYS A 32 -2.72 -5.88 0.13
C CYS A 32 -2.93 -5.83 -1.39
N LEU A 33 -3.25 -4.65 -1.94
CA LEU A 33 -3.62 -4.50 -3.35
C LEU A 33 -2.43 -4.64 -4.30
N VAL A 34 -1.22 -4.67 -3.79
CA VAL A 34 -0.01 -4.97 -4.55
C VAL A 34 0.00 -6.41 -5.07
N GLU A 35 -0.80 -7.30 -4.47
CA GLU A 35 -0.92 -8.71 -4.88
C GLU A 35 -2.37 -9.14 -5.00
N GLY A 36 -2.59 -10.16 -5.82
CA GLY A 36 -3.90 -10.73 -6.07
C GLY A 36 -4.78 -9.91 -7.02
N PRO A 37 -6.02 -10.34 -7.23
CA PRO A 37 -6.91 -9.75 -8.20
C PRO A 37 -7.40 -8.38 -7.74
N VAL A 38 -7.23 -7.36 -8.59
CA VAL A 38 -7.76 -6.00 -8.39
C VAL A 38 -8.77 -5.62 -9.46
N HIS A 39 -8.88 -6.42 -10.53
CA HIS A 39 -9.87 -6.25 -11.57
C HIS A 39 -11.18 -6.96 -11.19
N ALA A 40 -12.27 -6.21 -11.18
CA ALA A 40 -13.59 -6.70 -10.81
C ALA A 40 -14.69 -6.05 -11.68
N LEU A 41 -15.81 -6.75 -11.85
CA LEU A 41 -16.97 -6.27 -12.59
C LEU A 41 -17.72 -5.16 -11.85
N ASN A 42 -17.81 -5.31 -10.55
CA ASN A 42 -18.45 -4.37 -9.62
C ASN A 42 -17.83 -4.51 -8.22
N GLN A 43 -18.35 -3.79 -7.24
CA GLN A 43 -17.81 -3.76 -5.89
C GLN A 43 -17.98 -5.07 -5.13
N GLU A 44 -19.07 -5.78 -5.32
CA GLU A 44 -19.32 -7.09 -4.68
C GLU A 44 -18.34 -8.13 -5.21
N ASP A 45 -18.18 -8.22 -6.53
CA ASP A 45 -17.19 -9.08 -7.18
C ASP A 45 -15.74 -8.74 -6.71
N PHE A 46 -15.44 -7.47 -6.48
CA PHE A 46 -14.16 -7.06 -5.89
C PHE A 46 -13.98 -7.65 -4.49
N TYR A 47 -14.97 -7.48 -3.61
CA TYR A 47 -14.89 -7.99 -2.25
C TYR A 47 -14.76 -9.52 -2.20
N GLU A 48 -15.54 -10.23 -2.99
CA GLU A 48 -15.47 -11.71 -3.06
C GLU A 48 -14.09 -12.18 -3.53
N LYS A 49 -13.55 -11.60 -4.62
CA LYS A 49 -12.23 -11.95 -5.14
C LYS A 49 -11.12 -11.66 -4.12
N ARG A 50 -11.21 -10.52 -3.43
CA ARG A 50 -10.24 -10.14 -2.41
C ARG A 50 -10.32 -11.04 -1.18
N ALA A 51 -11.52 -11.36 -0.70
CA ALA A 51 -11.73 -12.29 0.39
C ALA A 51 -11.10 -13.66 0.09
N HIS A 52 -11.37 -14.21 -1.10
CA HIS A 52 -10.75 -15.46 -1.53
C HIS A 52 -9.21 -15.39 -1.61
N PHE A 53 -8.69 -14.31 -2.13
CA PHE A 53 -7.24 -14.13 -2.24
C PHE A 53 -6.59 -14.03 -0.86
N LEU A 54 -7.09 -13.18 0.02
CA LEU A 54 -6.49 -12.95 1.35
C LEU A 54 -6.60 -14.19 2.24
N ARG A 55 -7.66 -15.00 2.10
CA ARG A 55 -7.75 -16.30 2.77
C ARG A 55 -6.59 -17.23 2.37
N SER A 56 -6.11 -17.16 1.14
CA SER A 56 -4.96 -17.98 0.69
C SER A 56 -3.63 -17.57 1.33
N TYR A 57 -3.56 -16.38 1.93
CA TYR A 57 -2.36 -15.86 2.59
C TYR A 57 -2.15 -16.45 3.98
N SER A 58 -3.24 -16.63 4.72
CA SER A 58 -3.18 -17.15 6.09
C SER A 58 -4.40 -18.02 6.32
N MET A 59 -4.17 -19.26 6.80
CA MET A 59 -5.25 -20.14 7.25
C MET A 59 -5.99 -19.60 8.50
N GLU A 60 -5.42 -18.56 9.16
CA GLU A 60 -6.01 -17.88 10.31
C GLU A 60 -7.06 -16.83 9.92
N HIS A 61 -7.05 -16.37 8.65
CA HIS A 61 -8.08 -15.45 8.17
C HIS A 61 -9.28 -16.22 7.66
N GLU A 62 -10.28 -16.35 8.51
CA GLU A 62 -11.58 -16.85 8.11
C GLU A 62 -12.17 -15.96 7.00
N PHE A 63 -12.94 -16.55 6.09
CA PHE A 63 -13.60 -15.83 4.99
C PHE A 63 -14.45 -14.66 5.53
N ASP A 64 -15.10 -14.87 6.66
CA ASP A 64 -15.95 -13.92 7.34
C ASP A 64 -15.16 -12.68 7.84
N PHE A 65 -13.89 -12.85 8.26
CA PHE A 65 -13.06 -11.72 8.69
C PHE A 65 -12.97 -10.60 7.65
N TYR A 66 -12.86 -10.93 6.38
CA TYR A 66 -12.79 -9.93 5.33
C TYR A 66 -14.08 -9.09 5.26
N PHE A 67 -15.24 -9.76 5.33
CA PHE A 67 -16.53 -9.08 5.29
C PHE A 67 -16.86 -8.35 6.59
N ASP A 68 -16.41 -8.84 7.71
CA ASP A 68 -16.68 -8.24 9.02
C ASP A 68 -15.74 -7.07 9.35
N GLU A 69 -14.47 -7.14 8.95
CA GLU A 69 -13.45 -6.19 9.38
C GLU A 69 -12.86 -5.32 8.25
N VAL A 70 -12.79 -5.82 7.01
CA VAL A 70 -12.19 -5.08 5.90
C VAL A 70 -13.24 -4.32 5.10
N VAL A 71 -14.31 -4.98 4.68
CA VAL A 71 -15.37 -4.36 3.87
C VAL A 71 -15.98 -3.13 4.55
N PRO A 72 -16.31 -3.13 5.86
CA PRO A 72 -16.82 -1.92 6.52
C PRO A 72 -15.87 -0.72 6.44
N GLN A 73 -14.55 -0.93 6.46
CA GLN A 73 -13.56 0.14 6.32
C GLN A 73 -13.50 0.67 4.88
N LEU A 74 -13.60 -0.21 3.87
CA LEU A 74 -13.67 0.20 2.47
C LEU A 74 -14.95 0.98 2.18
N GLU A 75 -16.09 0.57 2.75
CA GLU A 75 -17.35 1.29 2.63
C GLU A 75 -17.31 2.64 3.41
N ALA A 76 -16.65 2.70 4.56
CA ALA A 76 -16.43 3.95 5.28
C ALA A 76 -15.64 4.96 4.43
N LEU A 77 -14.56 4.51 3.73
CA LEU A 77 -13.81 5.32 2.77
C LEU A 77 -14.73 5.87 1.66
N ARG A 78 -15.55 5.01 1.08
CA ARG A 78 -16.50 5.37 0.01
C ARG A 78 -17.59 6.34 0.49
N SER A 79 -17.93 6.30 1.77
CA SER A 79 -18.98 7.11 2.39
C SER A 79 -18.48 8.45 2.93
N ILE A 80 -17.19 8.79 2.79
CA ILE A 80 -16.66 10.10 3.19
C ILE A 80 -17.43 11.20 2.48
N PRO A 81 -18.01 12.17 3.22
CA PRO A 81 -18.82 13.22 2.63
C PRO A 81 -17.97 14.31 1.96
N ASP A 82 -18.59 15.06 1.05
CA ASP A 82 -18.01 16.28 0.52
C ASP A 82 -17.61 17.28 1.63
N LYS A 83 -16.57 18.07 1.35
CA LYS A 83 -16.01 19.09 2.25
C LYS A 83 -15.33 18.50 3.50
N ALA A 84 -15.06 17.19 3.51
CA ALA A 84 -14.21 16.57 4.52
C ALA A 84 -12.72 16.87 4.27
N GLU A 85 -11.92 16.81 5.34
CA GLU A 85 -10.46 16.67 5.27
C GLU A 85 -10.11 15.18 5.41
N VAL A 86 -9.26 14.69 4.51
CA VAL A 86 -8.81 13.31 4.50
C VAL A 86 -7.28 13.26 4.56
N ASN A 87 -6.75 12.58 5.56
CA ASN A 87 -5.32 12.41 5.75
C ASN A 87 -4.95 10.97 5.45
N LEU A 88 -4.19 10.74 4.38
CA LEU A 88 -3.71 9.44 3.94
C LEU A 88 -2.36 9.15 4.58
N TRP A 89 -2.30 8.15 5.44
CA TRP A 89 -1.09 7.73 6.15
C TRP A 89 -0.49 6.51 5.45
N PHE A 90 0.31 6.78 4.42
CA PHE A 90 0.95 5.78 3.56
C PHE A 90 2.41 6.14 3.33
N GLU A 91 3.25 5.14 3.30
CA GLU A 91 4.67 5.26 3.02
C GLU A 91 4.95 5.34 1.51
N GLU A 92 6.19 5.56 1.13
CA GLU A 92 6.59 5.70 -0.28
C GLU A 92 6.85 4.36 -0.98
N ASP A 93 6.89 3.25 -0.21
CA ASP A 93 7.08 1.92 -0.76
C ASP A 93 5.89 1.47 -1.63
N LEU A 94 6.15 0.51 -2.50
CA LEU A 94 5.18 0.01 -3.46
C LEU A 94 3.90 -0.55 -2.80
N PHE A 95 4.03 -1.29 -1.70
CA PHE A 95 2.86 -1.85 -1.01
C PHE A 95 1.90 -0.74 -0.54
N CYS A 96 2.45 0.27 0.12
CA CYS A 96 1.71 1.43 0.59
C CYS A 96 1.15 2.26 -0.57
N GLN A 97 1.93 2.44 -1.63
CA GLN A 97 1.55 3.26 -2.77
C GLN A 97 0.37 2.66 -3.54
N VAL A 98 0.35 1.36 -3.81
CA VAL A 98 -0.78 0.72 -4.49
C VAL A 98 -2.07 0.88 -3.68
N ASN A 99 -2.02 0.72 -2.37
CA ASN A 99 -3.15 0.95 -1.49
C ASN A 99 -3.59 2.43 -1.52
N MET A 100 -2.65 3.36 -1.53
CA MET A 100 -2.94 4.80 -1.61
C MET A 100 -3.57 5.17 -2.96
N TRP A 101 -3.11 4.61 -4.08
CA TRP A 101 -3.70 4.87 -5.41
C TRP A 101 -5.17 4.45 -5.47
N TYR A 102 -5.50 3.31 -4.87
CA TYR A 102 -6.90 2.89 -4.72
C TYR A 102 -7.70 3.91 -3.90
N CYS A 103 -7.19 4.34 -2.75
CA CYS A 103 -7.87 5.33 -1.91
C CYS A 103 -8.12 6.65 -2.67
N LEU A 104 -7.11 7.15 -3.39
CA LEU A 104 -7.21 8.36 -4.20
C LEU A 104 -8.22 8.22 -5.34
N ALA A 105 -8.26 7.06 -6.00
CA ALA A 105 -9.26 6.78 -7.02
C ALA A 105 -10.70 6.79 -6.46
N GLN A 106 -10.92 6.26 -5.22
CA GLN A 106 -12.23 6.34 -4.56
C GLN A 106 -12.62 7.77 -4.17
N LEU A 107 -11.64 8.62 -3.86
CA LEU A 107 -11.85 10.01 -3.48
C LEU A 107 -11.97 10.97 -4.67
N SER A 108 -11.56 10.57 -5.87
CA SER A 108 -11.45 11.42 -7.07
C SER A 108 -12.77 12.11 -7.49
N GLN A 109 -13.91 11.51 -7.17
CA GLN A 109 -15.23 12.06 -7.50
C GLN A 109 -15.83 12.92 -6.37
N LYS A 110 -15.09 13.13 -5.28
CA LYS A 110 -15.54 13.84 -4.09
C LYS A 110 -14.90 15.23 -3.99
N LYS A 111 -15.61 16.17 -3.42
CA LYS A 111 -15.09 17.51 -3.11
C LYS A 111 -14.46 17.52 -1.72
N VAL A 112 -13.30 16.88 -1.56
CA VAL A 112 -12.56 16.74 -0.30
C VAL A 112 -11.18 17.39 -0.41
N SER A 113 -10.62 17.82 0.73
CA SER A 113 -9.20 18.19 0.83
C SER A 113 -8.42 16.96 1.27
N VAL A 114 -7.45 16.54 0.49
CA VAL A 114 -6.64 15.34 0.79
C VAL A 114 -5.21 15.73 1.08
N TYR A 115 -4.65 15.10 2.10
CA TYR A 115 -3.27 15.28 2.51
C TYR A 115 -2.57 13.94 2.63
N TRP A 116 -1.32 13.91 2.21
CA TRP A 116 -0.44 12.75 2.37
C TRP A 116 0.45 12.95 3.59
N VAL A 117 0.34 12.03 4.53
CA VAL A 117 1.18 11.92 5.72
C VAL A 117 2.13 10.77 5.50
N ARG A 118 3.43 11.00 5.63
CA ARG A 118 4.47 10.00 5.45
C ARG A 118 5.67 10.28 6.33
N PRO A 119 6.49 9.28 6.66
CA PRO A 119 7.80 9.51 7.24
C PRO A 119 8.69 10.33 6.30
N PRO A 120 9.69 11.06 6.81
CA PRO A 120 10.57 11.89 5.98
C PRO A 120 11.47 11.07 5.04
N GLU A 121 11.71 9.81 5.38
CA GLU A 121 12.60 8.91 4.64
C GLU A 121 11.97 7.53 4.47
N LEU A 122 12.24 6.90 3.33
CA LEU A 122 11.88 5.50 3.08
C LEU A 122 12.84 4.58 3.83
N THR A 123 12.32 3.80 4.74
CA THR A 123 13.08 2.81 5.54
C THR A 123 12.37 1.47 5.57
N ALA A 124 13.08 0.41 5.95
CA ALA A 124 12.50 -0.92 6.13
C ALA A 124 11.40 -0.98 7.23
N TYR A 125 11.30 0.04 8.05
CA TYR A 125 10.38 0.08 9.20
C TYR A 125 9.25 1.11 9.04
N GLY A 126 9.40 2.06 8.15
CA GLY A 126 8.41 3.10 7.86
C GLY A 126 7.82 3.74 9.11
N PHE A 127 6.49 3.80 9.21
CA PHE A 127 5.81 4.27 10.41
C PHE A 127 6.05 3.39 11.63
N GLY A 128 6.36 2.10 11.47
CA GLY A 128 6.69 1.19 12.57
C GLY A 128 7.94 1.60 13.36
N GLY A 129 8.85 2.36 12.74
CA GLY A 129 10.02 2.95 13.39
C GLY A 129 9.76 4.29 14.08
N ARG A 130 8.53 4.85 14.03
CA ARG A 130 8.18 6.18 14.54
C ARG A 130 7.53 6.10 15.91
N ASN A 131 7.93 6.97 16.83
CA ASN A 131 7.21 7.16 18.08
C ASN A 131 6.05 8.16 17.92
N GLN A 132 5.21 8.31 18.96
CA GLN A 132 4.02 9.17 18.89
C GLN A 132 4.33 10.65 18.64
N GLN A 133 5.47 11.17 19.08
CA GLN A 133 5.87 12.57 18.83
C GLN A 133 6.28 12.74 17.37
N GLU A 134 7.03 11.80 16.83
CA GLU A 134 7.43 11.78 15.43
C GLU A 134 6.21 11.66 14.50
N LEU A 135 5.24 10.80 14.82
CA LEU A 135 3.98 10.72 14.07
C LEU A 135 3.19 12.04 14.09
N GLN A 136 3.27 12.81 15.19
CA GLN A 136 2.67 14.15 15.22
C GLN A 136 3.42 15.12 14.29
N VAL A 137 4.75 15.06 14.25
CA VAL A 137 5.55 15.87 13.31
C VAL A 137 5.21 15.49 11.88
N ASP A 138 5.17 14.21 11.55
CA ASP A 138 4.79 13.73 10.20
C ASP A 138 3.40 14.26 9.80
N PHE A 139 2.44 14.29 10.75
CA PHE A 139 1.11 14.85 10.52
C PHE A 139 1.15 16.36 10.23
N TRP A 140 1.97 17.14 10.96
CA TRP A 140 2.08 18.57 10.72
C TRP A 140 2.78 18.89 9.39
N ASP A 141 3.71 18.04 8.98
CA ASP A 141 4.49 18.18 7.73
C ASP A 141 3.78 17.59 6.50
N ARG A 142 2.53 17.11 6.67
CA ARG A 142 1.74 16.52 5.59
C ARG A 142 1.62 17.43 4.37
N LYS A 143 1.58 16.84 3.19
CA LYS A 143 1.49 17.55 1.92
C LYS A 143 0.10 17.44 1.32
N SER A 144 -0.41 18.53 0.75
CA SER A 144 -1.66 18.50 -0.04
C SER A 144 -1.50 17.56 -1.24
N ILE A 145 -2.55 16.80 -1.53
CA ILE A 145 -2.67 16.02 -2.76
C ILE A 145 -3.67 16.69 -3.67
N ASP A 146 -3.22 16.98 -4.88
CA ASP A 146 -4.00 17.51 -5.99
C ASP A 146 -3.91 16.57 -7.19
N HIS A 147 -4.42 16.97 -8.36
CA HIS A 147 -4.32 16.21 -9.62
C HIS A 147 -5.00 14.83 -9.57
N PHE A 148 -6.21 14.78 -9.02
CA PHE A 148 -6.96 13.53 -8.83
C PHE A 148 -7.23 12.77 -10.12
N GLU A 149 -7.29 13.45 -11.26
CA GLU A 149 -7.40 12.85 -12.59
C GLU A 149 -6.24 11.90 -12.91
N PHE A 150 -5.00 12.29 -12.57
CA PHE A 150 -3.83 11.45 -12.78
C PHE A 150 -3.79 10.27 -11.81
N TRP A 151 -4.15 10.48 -10.54
CA TRP A 151 -4.21 9.39 -9.55
C TRP A 151 -5.28 8.35 -9.93
N SER A 152 -6.43 8.82 -10.41
CA SER A 152 -7.49 7.93 -10.89
C SER A 152 -7.05 7.16 -12.14
N ALA A 153 -6.38 7.82 -13.10
CA ALA A 153 -5.83 7.18 -14.30
C ALA A 153 -4.73 6.17 -13.92
N LEU A 154 -3.83 6.52 -13.00
CA LEU A 154 -2.78 5.63 -12.50
C LEU A 154 -3.36 4.33 -11.96
N TRP A 155 -4.39 4.41 -11.09
CA TRP A 155 -5.08 3.24 -10.57
C TRP A 155 -5.76 2.42 -11.68
N GLN A 156 -6.39 3.06 -12.67
CA GLN A 156 -7.03 2.35 -13.78
C GLN A 156 -6.01 1.58 -14.61
N HIS A 157 -4.85 2.19 -14.96
CA HIS A 157 -3.81 1.52 -15.71
C HIS A 157 -3.14 0.40 -14.91
N TYR A 158 -2.91 0.61 -13.61
CA TYR A 158 -2.45 -0.45 -12.71
C TYR A 158 -3.41 -1.66 -12.72
N LYS A 159 -4.70 -1.41 -12.51
CA LYS A 159 -5.74 -2.45 -12.47
C LYS A 159 -5.86 -3.23 -13.80
N ASN A 160 -5.63 -2.56 -14.92
CA ASN A 160 -5.72 -3.15 -16.25
C ASN A 160 -4.37 -3.71 -16.75
N GLU A 161 -3.32 -3.66 -15.94
CA GLU A 161 -1.96 -4.09 -16.29
C GLU A 161 -1.41 -3.38 -17.54
N ASP A 162 -1.86 -2.15 -17.80
CA ASP A 162 -1.37 -1.30 -18.90
C ASP A 162 -0.12 -0.56 -18.46
N TRP A 163 1.00 -1.28 -18.38
CA TRP A 163 2.25 -0.80 -17.82
C TRP A 163 2.86 0.37 -18.59
N GLN A 164 2.59 0.49 -19.87
CA GLN A 164 3.07 1.60 -20.67
C GLN A 164 2.37 2.92 -20.26
N GLN A 165 1.04 2.93 -20.20
CA GLN A 165 0.29 4.10 -19.76
C GLN A 165 0.48 4.37 -18.27
N PHE A 166 0.61 3.31 -17.47
CA PHE A 166 0.92 3.42 -16.04
C PHE A 166 2.21 4.22 -15.78
N LEU A 167 3.30 3.89 -16.50
CA LEU A 167 4.57 4.64 -16.44
C LEU A 167 4.42 6.06 -16.99
N HIS A 168 3.66 6.25 -18.08
CA HIS A 168 3.41 7.56 -18.65
C HIS A 168 2.71 8.51 -17.65
N ILE A 169 1.63 8.03 -17.00
CA ILE A 169 0.92 8.81 -15.97
C ILE A 169 1.82 9.09 -14.75
N ALA A 170 2.62 8.11 -14.32
CA ALA A 170 3.58 8.32 -13.24
C ALA A 170 4.59 9.44 -13.57
N THR A 171 5.08 9.50 -14.81
CA THR A 171 6.00 10.54 -15.26
C THR A 171 5.35 11.93 -15.18
N GLN A 172 4.06 12.05 -15.50
CA GLN A 172 3.34 13.32 -15.35
C GLN A 172 3.13 13.69 -13.87
N LEU A 173 2.78 12.72 -13.02
CA LEU A 173 2.67 12.93 -11.58
C LEU A 173 4.00 13.30 -10.92
N ALA A 174 5.12 12.85 -11.45
CA ALA A 174 6.45 13.10 -10.90
C ALA A 174 6.83 14.59 -10.87
N GLU A 175 6.20 15.44 -11.69
CA GLU A 175 6.37 16.89 -11.61
C GLU A 175 5.93 17.46 -10.25
N TYR A 176 4.98 16.80 -9.59
CA TYR A 176 4.41 17.20 -8.31
C TYR A 176 4.81 16.27 -7.16
N TYR A 177 4.98 14.98 -7.46
CA TYR A 177 5.25 13.89 -6.52
C TYR A 177 6.37 13.00 -7.06
N PRO A 178 7.64 13.46 -7.05
CA PRO A 178 8.76 12.77 -7.72
C PRO A 178 8.98 11.33 -7.27
N GLN A 179 8.67 11.00 -6.02
CA GLN A 179 8.82 9.65 -5.46
C GLN A 179 7.88 8.60 -6.07
N ILE A 180 6.85 9.02 -6.85
CA ILE A 180 5.91 8.08 -7.46
C ILE A 180 6.59 7.17 -8.49
N VAL A 181 7.64 7.67 -9.15
CA VAL A 181 8.37 6.92 -10.18
C VAL A 181 9.01 5.68 -9.58
N ASP A 182 9.64 5.80 -8.41
CA ASP A 182 10.31 4.67 -7.75
C ASP A 182 9.32 3.53 -7.45
N ALA A 183 8.13 3.84 -6.94
CA ALA A 183 7.10 2.83 -6.69
C ALA A 183 6.56 2.20 -7.98
N VAL A 184 6.40 2.98 -9.05
CA VAL A 184 5.94 2.49 -10.36
C VAL A 184 7.01 1.61 -11.00
N GLU A 185 8.28 1.99 -10.95
CA GLU A 185 9.38 1.17 -11.43
C GLU A 185 9.54 -0.12 -10.63
N ALA A 186 9.35 -0.06 -9.30
CA ALA A 186 9.32 -1.24 -8.45
C ALA A 186 8.17 -2.19 -8.86
N GLN A 187 6.98 -1.66 -9.18
CA GLN A 187 5.87 -2.47 -9.70
C GLN A 187 6.25 -3.19 -11.01
N ILE A 188 6.86 -2.51 -11.94
CA ILE A 188 7.25 -3.09 -13.23
C ILE A 188 8.38 -4.12 -13.02
N SER A 189 9.37 -3.79 -12.22
CA SER A 189 10.55 -4.66 -12.00
C SER A 189 10.23 -5.93 -11.20
N ARG A 190 9.17 -5.94 -10.38
CA ARG A 190 8.77 -7.14 -9.65
C ARG A 190 8.10 -8.22 -10.52
N LEU A 191 7.66 -7.85 -11.73
CA LEU A 191 6.98 -8.77 -12.63
C LEU A 191 8.01 -9.59 -13.42
N PRO A 192 7.76 -10.90 -13.63
CA PRO A 192 8.57 -11.69 -14.54
C PRO A 192 8.53 -11.14 -15.96
N ASN A 193 9.66 -11.19 -16.67
CA ASN A 193 9.72 -10.76 -18.06
C ASN A 193 10.59 -11.74 -18.88
N GLY A 194 9.95 -12.55 -19.72
CA GLY A 194 10.59 -13.65 -20.41
C GLY A 194 11.22 -14.64 -19.43
N ASP A 195 12.49 -14.95 -19.60
CA ASP A 195 13.25 -15.86 -18.71
C ASP A 195 13.74 -15.18 -17.42
N LYS A 196 13.50 -13.88 -17.25
CA LYS A 196 13.90 -13.15 -16.06
C LYS A 196 12.84 -13.27 -14.98
N LEU A 197 13.26 -13.67 -13.80
CA LEU A 197 12.44 -13.62 -12.59
C LEU A 197 12.18 -12.16 -12.19
N GLY A 198 11.04 -11.91 -11.55
CA GLY A 198 10.82 -10.58 -10.96
C GLY A 198 11.89 -10.24 -9.92
N GLN A 199 12.24 -8.96 -9.83
CA GLN A 199 13.40 -8.54 -9.01
C GLN A 199 13.32 -9.00 -7.54
N PRO A 200 12.18 -8.93 -6.80
CA PRO A 200 12.11 -9.46 -5.44
C PRO A 200 12.41 -10.95 -5.36
N TYR A 201 11.92 -11.73 -6.32
CA TYR A 201 12.20 -13.17 -6.38
C TYR A 201 13.71 -13.43 -6.58
N GLN A 202 14.33 -12.73 -7.53
CA GLN A 202 15.76 -12.86 -7.77
C GLN A 202 16.58 -12.48 -6.54
N MET A 203 16.25 -11.36 -5.89
CA MET A 203 16.97 -10.92 -4.68
C MET A 203 16.88 -11.92 -3.54
N ILE A 204 15.69 -12.47 -3.28
CA ILE A 204 15.50 -13.47 -2.22
C ILE A 204 16.26 -14.76 -2.58
N LYS A 205 16.22 -15.20 -3.84
CA LYS A 205 16.97 -16.35 -4.32
C LYS A 205 18.49 -16.16 -4.14
N ASP A 206 19.00 -14.98 -4.44
CA ASP A 206 20.43 -14.67 -4.27
C ASP A 206 20.81 -14.67 -2.78
N LEU A 207 19.96 -14.11 -1.91
CA LEU A 207 20.16 -14.13 -0.45
C LEU A 207 20.20 -15.56 0.10
N VAL A 208 19.27 -16.42 -0.31
CA VAL A 208 19.24 -17.84 0.09
C VAL A 208 20.50 -18.57 -0.42
N THR A 209 20.91 -18.32 -1.67
CA THR A 209 22.10 -18.93 -2.24
C THR A 209 23.39 -18.50 -1.54
N GLN A 210 23.49 -17.22 -1.16
CA GLN A 210 24.67 -16.68 -0.47
C GLN A 210 24.73 -17.10 1.01
N LYS A 211 23.59 -17.41 1.62
CA LYS A 211 23.47 -17.76 3.03
C LYS A 211 22.57 -18.99 3.22
N PRO A 212 23.01 -20.18 2.79
CA PRO A 212 22.15 -21.38 2.79
C PRO A 212 21.72 -21.83 4.20
N GLU A 213 22.46 -21.46 5.24
CA GLU A 213 22.14 -21.78 6.63
C GLU A 213 21.30 -20.69 7.33
N ALA A 214 20.98 -19.59 6.64
CA ALA A 214 20.24 -18.51 7.26
C ALA A 214 18.77 -18.91 7.48
N SER A 215 18.23 -18.53 8.61
CA SER A 215 16.82 -18.66 8.90
C SER A 215 15.97 -17.73 7.99
N PHE A 216 14.69 -18.05 7.82
CA PHE A 216 13.76 -17.17 7.11
C PHE A 216 13.79 -15.73 7.67
N GLY A 217 13.83 -15.57 9.01
CA GLY A 217 13.88 -14.24 9.64
C GLY A 217 15.09 -13.41 9.23
N GLU A 218 16.27 -14.05 9.06
CA GLU A 218 17.49 -13.37 8.60
C GLU A 218 17.39 -13.00 7.12
N ILE A 219 16.82 -13.85 6.28
CA ILE A 219 16.55 -13.56 4.87
C ILE A 219 15.56 -12.41 4.73
N PHE A 220 14.44 -12.44 5.49
CA PHE A 220 13.45 -11.38 5.51
C PHE A 220 14.06 -10.02 5.90
N GLN A 221 14.82 -9.98 7.00
CA GLN A 221 15.49 -8.74 7.43
C GLN A 221 16.51 -8.23 6.40
N ALA A 222 17.24 -9.13 5.76
CA ALA A 222 18.22 -8.75 4.73
C ALA A 222 17.51 -8.18 3.49
N PHE A 223 16.43 -8.81 3.02
CA PHE A 223 15.62 -8.32 1.92
C PHE A 223 15.00 -6.95 2.22
N SER A 224 14.35 -6.80 3.37
CA SER A 224 13.69 -5.54 3.75
C SER A 224 14.67 -4.36 3.84
N ARG A 225 15.92 -4.60 4.27
CA ARG A 225 16.96 -3.56 4.30
C ARG A 225 17.52 -3.23 2.92
N GLN A 226 17.66 -4.22 2.03
CA GLN A 226 18.22 -4.01 0.68
C GLN A 226 17.21 -3.43 -0.30
N ALA A 227 15.93 -3.70 -0.10
CA ALA A 227 14.87 -3.32 -1.01
C ALA A 227 13.62 -2.78 -0.28
N PRO A 228 13.76 -1.73 0.55
CA PRO A 228 12.64 -1.14 1.28
C PRO A 228 11.54 -0.63 0.35
N ILE A 229 11.88 -0.32 -0.91
CA ILE A 229 10.94 0.15 -1.93
C ILE A 229 9.78 -0.81 -2.19
N TYR A 230 9.89 -2.10 -1.93
CA TYR A 230 8.78 -3.03 -2.12
C TYR A 230 7.77 -2.99 -0.97
N GLY A 231 8.18 -2.64 0.26
CA GLY A 231 7.32 -2.63 1.44
C GLY A 231 6.72 -3.99 1.79
N PHE A 232 7.32 -5.09 1.30
CA PHE A 232 6.78 -6.44 1.50
C PHE A 232 6.92 -6.86 2.96
N GLY A 233 5.79 -7.28 3.54
CA GLY A 233 5.76 -7.92 4.84
C GLY A 233 6.31 -9.35 4.80
N ASP A 234 6.34 -9.97 5.98
CA ASP A 234 6.86 -11.33 6.15
C ASP A 234 6.08 -12.36 5.32
N LEU A 235 4.76 -12.24 5.20
CA LEU A 235 3.93 -13.16 4.43
C LEU A 235 4.27 -13.14 2.92
N GLN A 236 4.48 -11.94 2.32
CA GLN A 236 4.88 -11.83 0.93
C GLN A 236 6.25 -12.45 0.69
N VAL A 237 7.22 -12.09 1.54
CA VAL A 237 8.58 -12.63 1.44
C VAL A 237 8.59 -14.13 1.68
N LYS A 238 7.79 -14.63 2.64
CA LYS A 238 7.66 -16.05 2.95
C LYS A 238 7.17 -16.88 1.75
N ARG A 239 6.16 -16.38 1.03
CA ARG A 239 5.66 -17.06 -0.18
C ARG A 239 6.73 -17.21 -1.25
N ILE A 240 7.53 -16.16 -1.47
CA ILE A 240 8.65 -16.21 -2.42
C ILE A 240 9.71 -17.18 -1.90
N TYR A 241 10.10 -17.07 -0.64
CA TYR A 241 11.08 -17.94 0.01
C TYR A 241 10.69 -19.42 -0.11
N ASP A 242 9.44 -19.77 0.24
CA ASP A 242 8.96 -21.15 0.18
C ASP A 242 8.95 -21.70 -1.26
N SER A 243 8.66 -20.85 -2.25
CA SER A 243 8.72 -21.26 -3.67
C SER A 243 10.14 -21.49 -4.20
N ILE A 244 11.15 -20.95 -3.51
CA ILE A 244 12.57 -21.17 -3.84
C ILE A 244 13.09 -22.44 -3.15
N MET A 245 12.59 -22.74 -1.95
CA MET A 245 13.05 -23.85 -1.13
C MET A 245 12.41 -25.21 -1.50
N ASN A 246 11.27 -25.20 -2.21
CA ASN A 246 10.55 -26.39 -2.71
C ASN A 246 10.99 -26.75 -4.13
#